data_4fd30da2b95f1beb72c7232e9fe1f3c3
#
_entry.id   4fd30da2b95f1beb72c7232e9fe1f3c3
#
_cell.length_a   1.000
_cell.length_b   1.000
_cell.length_c   1.000
_cell.angle_alpha   90.00
_cell.angle_beta   90.00
_cell.angle_gamma   90.00
#
_symmetry.space_group_name_H-M   'P 1'
#
loop_
_entity.id
_entity.type
_entity.pdbx_description
1 polymer ?
#
loop_
_entity_poly.entity_id
_entity_poly.type
_entity_poly.pdbx_seq_one_letter_code
_entity_poly.pdbx_strand_id
1 'polypeptide(L)'
;PYVYSYEHLTTYTKNDSQIAEEKIKDTFTASNILALLIPSGDYEKEQQLAEELEAMPEVDTVTSLATTEAEEKDGETLHLGDKMTPRELAEFADIDIELVDLLYTAYAVDQEEYGHIVGGIDHYGVPLIDMFEFIYDEIQDGAVSLDAEQQKDLDDLYDELTDGKDQLNSGKYSRLVMDLNVSQESEETFAFLDKARQTAQNYYGDDVLLVGNAT
;
A
#
# COMPACT_ATOMS: atom_id res chain seq x y z
N PRO A 1 4.65 3.84 -28.21
CA PRO A 1 4.00 2.75 -28.94
C PRO A 1 4.04 1.48 -28.11
N TYR A 2 2.88 0.97 -27.75
CA TYR A 2 2.73 -0.27 -27.01
C TYR A 2 3.05 -1.45 -27.92
N VAL A 3 3.63 -2.52 -27.36
CA VAL A 3 4.02 -3.71 -28.11
C VAL A 3 3.06 -4.84 -27.77
N TYR A 4 2.41 -5.40 -28.76
CA TYR A 4 1.62 -6.61 -28.59
C TYR A 4 2.53 -7.82 -28.43
N SER A 5 2.16 -8.77 -27.57
CA SER A 5 2.95 -9.98 -27.39
C SER A 5 2.89 -10.88 -28.63
N TYR A 6 3.94 -11.67 -28.81
CA TYR A 6 4.06 -12.55 -29.97
C TYR A 6 3.02 -13.68 -30.02
N GLU A 7 2.29 -13.92 -28.92
CA GLU A 7 1.32 -15.00 -28.80
C GLU A 7 0.09 -14.82 -29.71
N HIS A 8 -0.21 -13.57 -30.11
CA HIS A 8 -1.35 -13.26 -30.98
C HIS A 8 -1.03 -13.25 -32.49
N LEU A 9 0.23 -13.47 -32.87
CA LEU A 9 0.66 -13.25 -34.27
C LEU A 9 0.55 -14.46 -35.21
N THR A 10 0.16 -15.66 -34.74
CA THR A 10 0.10 -16.80 -35.65
C THR A 10 -0.93 -17.85 -35.26
N THR A 11 -1.64 -18.26 -36.23
CA THR A 11 -2.25 -19.53 -36.66
C THR A 11 -3.77 -19.51 -36.73
N TYR A 12 -4.24 -19.83 -37.90
CA TYR A 12 -5.65 -20.11 -38.22
C TYR A 12 -6.19 -21.39 -37.53
N THR A 13 -5.34 -22.15 -36.86
CA THR A 13 -5.74 -23.30 -36.03
C THR A 13 -5.12 -23.17 -34.66
N LYS A 14 -5.99 -23.00 -33.63
CA LYS A 14 -5.57 -22.97 -32.23
C LYS A 14 -4.98 -24.34 -31.86
N ASN A 15 -3.82 -24.32 -31.20
CA ASN A 15 -3.25 -25.53 -30.61
C ASN A 15 -3.92 -25.86 -29.26
N ASP A 16 -3.66 -27.06 -28.72
CA ASP A 16 -4.27 -27.50 -27.44
C ASP A 16 -3.94 -26.58 -26.26
N SER A 17 -2.78 -25.93 -26.27
CA SER A 17 -2.37 -24.95 -25.23
C SER A 17 -3.19 -23.67 -25.35
N GLN A 18 -3.44 -23.17 -26.55
CA GLN A 18 -4.28 -21.98 -26.77
C GLN A 18 -5.75 -22.24 -26.43
N ILE A 19 -6.25 -23.46 -26.70
CA ILE A 19 -7.61 -23.87 -26.30
C ILE A 19 -7.71 -24.00 -24.76
N ALA A 20 -6.66 -24.49 -24.12
CA ALA A 20 -6.60 -24.59 -22.66
C ALA A 20 -6.52 -23.19 -22.01
N GLU A 21 -5.74 -22.30 -22.59
CA GLU A 21 -5.63 -20.90 -22.13
C GLU A 21 -6.95 -20.14 -22.28
N GLU A 22 -7.65 -20.27 -23.43
CA GLU A 22 -8.99 -19.70 -23.58
C GLU A 22 -9.98 -20.25 -22.55
N LYS A 23 -9.97 -21.56 -22.31
CA LYS A 23 -10.84 -22.15 -21.28
C LYS A 23 -10.49 -21.65 -19.88
N ILE A 24 -9.22 -21.40 -19.60
CA ILE A 24 -8.79 -20.81 -18.35
C ILE A 24 -9.27 -19.35 -18.28
N LYS A 25 -9.08 -18.56 -19.35
CA LYS A 25 -9.57 -17.18 -19.44
C LYS A 25 -11.10 -17.05 -19.34
N ASP A 26 -11.84 -18.00 -19.93
CA ASP A 26 -13.31 -18.05 -19.88
C ASP A 26 -13.86 -18.55 -18.53
N THR A 27 -13.07 -19.34 -17.80
CA THR A 27 -13.51 -19.99 -16.55
C THR A 27 -13.00 -19.24 -15.31
N PHE A 28 -11.79 -18.71 -15.41
CA PHE A 28 -11.14 -17.87 -14.41
C PHE A 28 -10.90 -16.53 -15.07
N THR A 29 -11.46 -15.47 -14.54
CA THR A 29 -11.20 -14.11 -15.01
C THR A 29 -9.68 -13.92 -15.07
N ALA A 30 -9.13 -13.73 -16.27
CA ALA A 30 -7.69 -13.52 -16.41
C ALA A 30 -7.36 -12.20 -15.73
N SER A 31 -6.69 -12.27 -14.61
CA SER A 31 -6.26 -11.11 -13.84
C SER A 31 -5.27 -10.29 -14.68
N ASN A 32 -5.64 -9.07 -15.00
CA ASN A 32 -4.76 -8.11 -15.67
C ASN A 32 -4.15 -7.22 -14.59
N ILE A 33 -2.99 -7.62 -14.09
CA ILE A 33 -2.31 -6.93 -13.00
C ILE A 33 -1.28 -5.97 -13.57
N LEU A 34 -1.36 -4.72 -13.14
CA LEU A 34 -0.38 -3.68 -13.39
C LEU A 34 0.21 -3.17 -12.07
N ALA A 35 1.47 -2.78 -12.11
CA ALA A 35 2.14 -2.14 -10.99
C ALA A 35 2.55 -0.71 -11.36
N LEU A 36 2.23 0.22 -10.49
CA LEU A 36 2.68 1.60 -10.55
C LEU A 36 3.72 1.83 -9.44
N LEU A 37 4.92 2.25 -9.81
CA LEU A 37 5.95 2.65 -8.86
C LEU A 37 5.95 4.16 -8.72
N ILE A 38 5.91 4.63 -7.48
CA ILE A 38 5.90 6.04 -7.07
C ILE A 38 6.98 6.25 -5.99
N PRO A 39 7.50 7.47 -5.79
CA PRO A 39 8.34 7.78 -4.63
C PRO A 39 7.62 7.45 -3.33
N SER A 40 8.30 6.77 -2.39
CA SER A 40 7.76 6.43 -1.07
C SER A 40 7.85 7.57 -0.07
N GLY A 41 7.15 7.44 1.07
CA GLY A 41 7.28 8.31 2.23
C GLY A 41 6.14 9.32 2.41
N ASP A 42 5.19 9.40 1.50
CA ASP A 42 3.99 10.26 1.63
C ASP A 42 2.73 9.38 1.51
N TYR A 43 2.36 8.72 2.60
CA TYR A 43 1.22 7.79 2.63
C TYR A 43 -0.11 8.46 2.32
N GLU A 44 -0.30 9.72 2.73
CA GLU A 44 -1.54 10.46 2.44
C GLU A 44 -1.70 10.68 0.93
N LYS A 45 -0.62 11.06 0.25
CA LYS A 45 -0.61 11.22 -1.19
C LYS A 45 -0.76 9.89 -1.93
N GLU A 46 -0.17 8.81 -1.39
CA GLU A 46 -0.31 7.45 -1.90
C GLU A 46 -1.76 6.97 -1.82
N GLN A 47 -2.44 7.20 -0.68
CA GLN A 47 -3.85 6.88 -0.50
C GLN A 47 -4.73 7.66 -1.49
N GLN A 48 -4.55 8.98 -1.60
CA GLN A 48 -5.31 9.81 -2.54
C GLN A 48 -5.14 9.33 -3.99
N LEU A 49 -3.93 8.98 -4.39
CA LEU A 49 -3.69 8.42 -5.72
C LEU A 49 -4.36 7.05 -5.90
N ALA A 50 -4.28 6.17 -4.90
CA ALA A 50 -4.91 4.85 -4.94
C ALA A 50 -6.43 4.98 -5.09
N GLU A 51 -7.08 5.84 -4.31
CA GLU A 51 -8.52 6.13 -4.41
C GLU A 51 -8.91 6.68 -5.79
N GLU A 52 -8.11 7.60 -6.35
CA GLU A 52 -8.39 8.16 -7.68
C GLU A 52 -8.25 7.11 -8.78
N LEU A 53 -7.28 6.20 -8.66
CA LEU A 53 -7.10 5.09 -9.60
C LEU A 53 -8.23 4.06 -9.47
N GLU A 54 -8.62 3.70 -8.25
CA GLU A 54 -9.69 2.74 -7.97
C GLU A 54 -11.07 3.24 -8.43
N ALA A 55 -11.27 4.56 -8.43
CA ALA A 55 -12.50 5.17 -8.99
C ALA A 55 -12.59 5.08 -10.52
N MET A 56 -11.55 4.61 -11.22
CA MET A 56 -11.59 4.41 -12.67
C MET A 56 -12.35 3.13 -13.03
N PRO A 57 -13.22 3.15 -14.06
CA PRO A 57 -14.08 2.02 -14.40
C PRO A 57 -13.32 0.77 -14.85
N GLU A 58 -12.06 0.91 -15.26
CA GLU A 58 -11.19 -0.16 -15.71
C GLU A 58 -10.51 -0.90 -14.53
N VAL A 59 -10.61 -0.38 -13.30
CA VAL A 59 -9.93 -0.90 -12.11
C VAL A 59 -10.90 -1.61 -11.21
N ASP A 60 -10.56 -2.82 -10.77
CA ASP A 60 -11.30 -3.56 -9.76
C ASP A 60 -10.80 -3.22 -8.35
N THR A 61 -9.48 -3.24 -8.16
CA THR A 61 -8.85 -2.93 -6.86
C THR A 61 -7.50 -2.28 -7.04
N VAL A 62 -7.12 -1.45 -6.07
CA VAL A 62 -5.76 -0.91 -5.93
C VAL A 62 -5.22 -1.29 -4.56
N THR A 63 -4.11 -2.00 -4.54
CA THR A 63 -3.42 -2.38 -3.30
C THR A 63 -2.10 -1.62 -3.20
N SER A 64 -1.91 -0.93 -2.08
CA SER A 64 -0.65 -0.29 -1.72
C SER A 64 -0.39 -0.46 -0.22
N LEU A 65 0.81 -0.12 0.23
CA LEU A 65 1.11 -0.15 1.67
C LEU A 65 0.18 0.80 2.44
N ALA A 66 -0.03 2.00 1.92
CA ALA A 66 -0.85 3.01 2.58
C ALA A 66 -2.34 2.63 2.67
N THR A 67 -2.85 1.82 1.73
CA THR A 67 -4.25 1.37 1.68
C THR A 67 -4.45 -0.05 2.24
N THR A 68 -3.39 -0.70 2.71
CA THR A 68 -3.52 -2.01 3.37
C THR A 68 -4.33 -1.88 4.64
N GLU A 69 -5.37 -2.69 4.79
CA GLU A 69 -6.23 -2.71 5.98
C GLU A 69 -5.44 -3.20 7.19
N ALA A 70 -5.47 -2.43 8.26
CA ALA A 70 -4.89 -2.79 9.55
C ALA A 70 -5.95 -3.40 10.47
N GLU A 71 -7.12 -2.78 10.57
CA GLU A 71 -8.25 -3.26 11.39
C GLU A 71 -9.57 -2.65 10.92
N GLU A 72 -10.67 -3.36 11.16
CA GLU A 72 -12.02 -2.84 11.04
C GLU A 72 -12.66 -2.72 12.43
N LYS A 73 -13.05 -1.51 12.83
CA LYS A 73 -13.68 -1.23 14.10
C LYS A 73 -14.89 -0.32 13.91
N ASP A 74 -16.05 -0.73 14.47
CA ASP A 74 -17.30 0.03 14.42
C ASP A 74 -17.80 0.41 13.01
N GLY A 75 -17.37 -0.36 11.97
CA GLY A 75 -17.71 -0.13 10.57
C GLY A 75 -16.82 0.89 9.86
N GLU A 76 -15.73 1.30 10.49
CA GLU A 76 -14.65 2.08 9.90
C GLU A 76 -13.43 1.19 9.70
N THR A 77 -12.88 1.19 8.48
CA THR A 77 -11.65 0.48 8.16
C THR A 77 -10.46 1.40 8.40
N LEU A 78 -9.53 0.94 9.21
CA LEU A 78 -8.26 1.62 9.46
C LEU A 78 -7.17 1.02 8.56
N HIS A 79 -6.41 1.89 7.90
CA HIS A 79 -5.33 1.49 7.01
C HIS A 79 -3.95 1.78 7.62
N LEU A 80 -2.94 1.07 7.17
CA LEU A 80 -1.57 1.23 7.66
C LEU A 80 -1.00 2.64 7.44
N GLY A 81 -1.45 3.33 6.39
CA GLY A 81 -1.05 4.71 6.07
C GLY A 81 -1.80 5.80 6.82
N ASP A 82 -2.88 5.45 7.55
CA ASP A 82 -3.69 6.44 8.25
C ASP A 82 -2.92 7.06 9.41
N LYS A 83 -2.98 8.39 9.48
CA LYS A 83 -2.34 9.13 10.56
C LYS A 83 -3.27 9.16 11.77
N MET A 84 -2.75 8.72 12.90
CA MET A 84 -3.43 8.81 14.19
C MET A 84 -2.74 9.84 15.09
N THR A 85 -3.54 10.63 15.77
CA THR A 85 -3.07 11.46 16.88
C THR A 85 -2.92 10.62 18.16
N PRO A 86 -2.23 11.08 19.19
CA PRO A 86 -2.12 10.35 20.46
C PRO A 86 -3.46 9.91 21.03
N ARG A 87 -4.46 10.78 20.97
CA ARG A 87 -5.80 10.48 21.47
C ARG A 87 -6.48 9.36 20.68
N GLU A 88 -6.42 9.43 19.34
CA GLU A 88 -7.01 8.41 18.47
C GLU A 88 -6.36 7.05 18.71
N LEU A 89 -5.03 7.01 18.82
CA LEU A 89 -4.32 5.76 19.12
C LEU A 89 -4.65 5.23 20.51
N ALA A 90 -4.73 6.09 21.52
CA ALA A 90 -5.10 5.70 22.89
C ALA A 90 -6.51 5.07 22.95
N GLU A 91 -7.48 5.69 22.27
CA GLU A 91 -8.85 5.19 22.18
C GLU A 91 -8.94 3.90 21.36
N PHE A 92 -8.18 3.81 20.27
CA PHE A 92 -8.15 2.64 19.39
C PHE A 92 -7.58 1.41 20.09
N ALA A 93 -6.41 1.56 20.74
CA ALA A 93 -5.67 0.46 21.36
C ALA A 93 -6.06 0.19 22.83
N ASP A 94 -6.99 1.00 23.39
CA ASP A 94 -7.36 0.95 24.82
C ASP A 94 -6.15 1.11 25.76
N ILE A 95 -5.27 2.06 25.43
CA ILE A 95 -4.03 2.38 26.15
C ILE A 95 -4.19 3.72 26.87
N ASP A 96 -3.48 3.87 28.00
CA ASP A 96 -3.45 5.12 28.75
C ASP A 96 -2.86 6.27 27.91
N ILE A 97 -3.57 7.39 27.82
CA ILE A 97 -3.16 8.55 27.01
C ILE A 97 -1.81 9.12 27.43
N GLU A 98 -1.47 9.07 28.73
CA GLU A 98 -0.17 9.59 29.22
C GLU A 98 1.00 8.74 28.66
N LEU A 99 0.79 7.43 28.50
CA LEU A 99 1.77 6.55 27.87
C LEU A 99 1.89 6.81 26.36
N VAL A 100 0.76 7.01 25.68
CA VAL A 100 0.75 7.30 24.23
C VAL A 100 1.39 8.66 23.95
N ASP A 101 1.13 9.70 24.75
CA ASP A 101 1.80 10.99 24.63
C ASP A 101 3.32 10.88 24.79
N LEU A 102 3.78 10.01 25.68
CA LEU A 102 5.21 9.73 25.84
C LEU A 102 5.79 9.05 24.60
N LEU A 103 5.11 8.06 24.04
CA LEU A 103 5.54 7.37 22.81
C LEU A 103 5.63 8.34 21.62
N TYR A 104 4.61 9.17 21.42
CA TYR A 104 4.62 10.19 20.36
C TYR A 104 5.71 11.24 20.55
N THR A 105 5.98 11.61 21.79
CA THR A 105 7.09 12.52 22.11
C THR A 105 8.44 11.87 21.79
N ALA A 106 8.62 10.60 22.12
CA ALA A 106 9.83 9.85 21.81
C ALA A 106 10.02 9.69 20.30
N TYR A 107 8.96 9.31 19.59
CA TYR A 107 8.95 9.23 18.13
C TYR A 107 9.34 10.57 17.48
N ALA A 108 8.70 11.67 17.89
CA ALA A 108 8.98 12.99 17.35
C ALA A 108 10.43 13.47 17.62
N VAL A 109 11.02 13.03 18.71
CA VAL A 109 12.45 13.31 19.04
C VAL A 109 13.36 12.47 18.15
N ASP A 110 13.05 11.19 17.98
CA ASP A 110 13.82 10.27 17.12
C ASP A 110 13.81 10.75 15.67
N GLN A 111 12.68 11.18 15.17
CA GLN A 111 12.52 11.72 13.80
C GLN A 111 13.01 13.19 13.63
N GLU A 112 13.60 13.79 14.67
CA GLU A 112 14.03 15.21 14.70
C GLU A 112 12.88 16.21 14.43
N GLU A 113 11.62 15.81 14.59
CA GLU A 113 10.43 16.63 14.29
C GLU A 113 9.89 17.39 15.51
N TYR A 114 10.27 17.02 16.74
CA TYR A 114 9.69 17.55 17.97
C TYR A 114 9.66 19.10 18.02
N GLY A 115 10.70 19.75 17.52
CA GLY A 115 10.78 21.22 17.46
C GLY A 115 9.94 21.88 16.36
N HIS A 116 9.34 21.09 15.46
CA HIS A 116 8.60 21.56 14.30
C HIS A 116 7.09 21.29 14.39
N ILE A 117 6.63 20.60 15.44
CA ILE A 117 5.22 20.25 15.64
C ILE A 117 4.41 21.52 15.91
N VAL A 118 3.42 21.77 15.04
CA VAL A 118 2.50 22.90 15.19
C VAL A 118 1.27 22.45 15.98
N GLY A 119 0.96 23.18 17.05
CA GLY A 119 -0.21 22.87 17.88
C GLY A 119 0.05 21.93 19.06
N GLY A 120 1.28 21.43 19.21
CA GLY A 120 1.67 20.51 20.28
C GLY A 120 1.47 19.04 19.89
N ILE A 121 1.96 18.15 20.77
CA ILE A 121 1.96 16.70 20.54
C ILE A 121 0.54 16.14 20.33
N ASP A 122 -0.46 16.69 21.00
CA ASP A 122 -1.87 16.27 20.90
C ASP A 122 -2.45 16.33 19.48
N HIS A 123 -1.80 17.09 18.57
CA HIS A 123 -2.23 17.28 17.19
C HIS A 123 -1.24 16.65 16.19
N TYR A 124 -0.22 15.98 16.69
CA TYR A 124 0.77 15.34 15.87
C TYR A 124 0.27 13.99 15.40
N GLY A 125 -0.09 13.88 14.12
CA GLY A 125 -0.54 12.63 13.50
C GLY A 125 0.64 11.85 12.93
N VAL A 126 0.79 10.59 13.34
CA VAL A 126 1.81 9.66 12.86
C VAL A 126 1.13 8.52 12.11
N PRO A 127 1.62 8.10 10.92
CA PRO A 127 1.10 6.92 10.23
C PRO A 127 1.14 5.69 11.13
N LEU A 128 0.10 4.88 11.07
CA LEU A 128 -0.03 3.72 11.96
C LEU A 128 1.15 2.75 11.81
N ILE A 129 1.60 2.52 10.57
CA ILE A 129 2.74 1.65 10.30
C ILE A 129 4.04 2.18 10.92
N ASP A 130 4.30 3.48 10.81
CA ASP A 130 5.53 4.08 11.34
C ASP A 130 5.53 4.04 12.87
N MET A 131 4.37 4.28 13.49
CA MET A 131 4.23 4.17 14.95
C MET A 131 4.37 2.72 15.43
N PHE A 132 3.84 1.75 14.70
CA PHE A 132 3.99 0.34 15.03
C PHE A 132 5.46 -0.11 14.97
N GLU A 133 6.18 0.24 13.91
CA GLU A 133 7.61 -0.07 13.79
C GLU A 133 8.42 0.56 14.91
N PHE A 134 8.15 1.82 15.23
CA PHE A 134 8.81 2.52 16.32
C PHE A 134 8.56 1.84 17.69
N ILE A 135 7.32 1.48 17.98
CA ILE A 135 6.97 0.77 19.23
C ILE A 135 7.68 -0.59 19.30
N TYR A 136 7.72 -1.33 18.18
CA TYR A 136 8.42 -2.61 18.10
C TYR A 136 9.92 -2.46 18.43
N ASP A 137 10.59 -1.48 17.82
CA ASP A 137 12.01 -1.21 18.06
C ASP A 137 12.27 -0.81 19.51
N GLU A 138 11.45 0.04 20.13
CA GLU A 138 11.54 0.42 21.53
C GLU A 138 11.37 -0.77 22.49
N ILE A 139 10.50 -1.72 22.16
CA ILE A 139 10.31 -2.95 22.93
C ILE A 139 11.55 -3.86 22.80
N GLN A 140 12.11 -4.01 21.61
CA GLN A 140 13.34 -4.79 21.38
C GLN A 140 14.54 -4.18 22.12
N ASP A 141 14.60 -2.86 22.20
CA ASP A 141 15.64 -2.13 22.97
C ASP A 141 15.41 -2.19 24.49
N GLY A 142 14.31 -2.82 24.93
CA GLY A 142 14.05 -3.09 26.33
C GLY A 142 13.35 -1.96 27.10
N ALA A 143 12.71 -1.02 26.38
CA ALA A 143 11.90 0.02 27.01
C ALA A 143 10.71 -0.54 27.77
N VAL A 144 10.16 -1.67 27.30
CA VAL A 144 9.06 -2.41 27.94
C VAL A 144 9.42 -3.89 28.01
N SER A 145 9.08 -4.56 29.10
CA SER A 145 9.25 -6.01 29.25
C SER A 145 7.92 -6.71 29.00
N LEU A 146 7.87 -7.52 27.95
CA LEU A 146 6.76 -8.41 27.64
C LEU A 146 6.99 -9.82 28.22
N ASP A 147 5.93 -10.57 28.46
CA ASP A 147 6.07 -11.99 28.71
C ASP A 147 6.34 -12.76 27.39
N ALA A 148 6.68 -14.05 27.47
CA ALA A 148 7.10 -14.82 26.32
C ALA A 148 5.98 -15.05 25.27
N GLU A 149 4.72 -15.04 25.67
CA GLU A 149 3.56 -15.17 24.78
C GLU A 149 3.32 -13.85 24.04
N GLN A 150 3.29 -12.74 24.78
CA GLN A 150 3.16 -11.39 24.22
C GLN A 150 4.30 -11.04 23.25
N GLN A 151 5.55 -11.39 23.62
CA GLN A 151 6.69 -11.16 22.72
C GLN A 151 6.54 -11.93 21.43
N LYS A 152 6.15 -13.23 21.51
CA LYS A 152 5.97 -14.05 20.33
C LYS A 152 4.85 -13.51 19.43
N ASP A 153 3.72 -13.09 20.00
CA ASP A 153 2.59 -12.57 19.23
C ASP A 153 2.98 -11.26 18.53
N LEU A 154 3.77 -10.40 19.20
CA LEU A 154 4.31 -9.18 18.63
C LEU A 154 5.31 -9.46 17.50
N ASP A 155 6.21 -10.42 17.67
CA ASP A 155 7.19 -10.81 16.66
C ASP A 155 6.48 -11.40 15.42
N ASP A 156 5.49 -12.29 15.61
CA ASP A 156 4.70 -12.87 14.54
C ASP A 156 3.95 -11.76 13.73
N LEU A 157 3.38 -10.77 14.42
CA LEU A 157 2.70 -9.63 13.76
C LEU A 157 3.69 -8.72 13.01
N TYR A 158 4.85 -8.47 13.60
CA TYR A 158 5.90 -7.66 12.95
C TYR A 158 6.44 -8.33 11.70
N ASP A 159 6.67 -9.64 11.73
CA ASP A 159 7.12 -10.42 10.58
C ASP A 159 6.08 -10.36 9.45
N GLU A 160 4.77 -10.53 9.75
CA GLU A 160 3.70 -10.45 8.76
C GLU A 160 3.62 -9.06 8.12
N LEU A 161 3.70 -8.01 8.93
CA LEU A 161 3.66 -6.63 8.47
C LEU A 161 4.87 -6.28 7.61
N THR A 162 6.06 -6.73 8.01
CA THR A 162 7.31 -6.50 7.30
C THR A 162 7.33 -7.23 5.95
N ASP A 163 6.86 -8.48 5.91
CA ASP A 163 6.72 -9.24 4.67
C ASP A 163 5.76 -8.56 3.68
N GLY A 164 4.66 -7.99 4.17
CA GLY A 164 3.73 -7.19 3.37
C GLY A 164 4.36 -5.90 2.88
N LYS A 165 5.05 -5.18 3.78
CA LYS A 165 5.75 -3.94 3.46
C LYS A 165 6.83 -4.16 2.40
N ASP A 166 7.66 -5.19 2.52
CA ASP A 166 8.75 -5.49 1.57
C ASP A 166 8.24 -5.78 0.16
N GLN A 167 7.00 -6.25 0.02
CA GLN A 167 6.37 -6.47 -1.28
C GLN A 167 5.86 -5.16 -1.91
N LEU A 168 5.46 -4.17 -1.10
CA LEU A 168 4.80 -2.95 -1.54
C LEU A 168 5.67 -1.71 -1.41
N ASN A 169 6.76 -1.75 -0.65
CA ASN A 169 7.65 -0.62 -0.41
C ASN A 169 9.12 -1.06 -0.36
N SER A 170 9.96 -0.40 -1.13
CA SER A 170 11.41 -0.64 -1.17
C SER A 170 12.22 0.40 -0.40
N GLY A 171 11.57 1.24 0.41
CA GLY A 171 12.17 2.39 1.08
C GLY A 171 12.33 3.61 0.17
N LYS A 172 12.63 3.43 -1.11
CA LYS A 172 12.73 4.51 -2.10
C LYS A 172 11.46 4.67 -2.95
N TYR A 173 10.81 3.55 -3.25
CA TYR A 173 9.61 3.51 -4.07
C TYR A 173 8.54 2.68 -3.38
N SER A 174 7.31 3.19 -3.41
CA SER A 174 6.09 2.43 -3.14
C SER A 174 5.55 1.83 -4.43
N ARG A 175 4.92 0.66 -4.32
CA ARG A 175 4.27 -0.04 -5.41
C ARG A 175 2.77 -0.10 -5.18
N LEU A 176 2.01 0.50 -6.09
CA LEU A 176 0.57 0.30 -6.18
C LEU A 176 0.31 -0.83 -7.17
N VAL A 177 -0.39 -1.86 -6.73
CA VAL A 177 -0.79 -3.00 -7.56
C VAL A 177 -2.25 -2.81 -7.94
N MET A 178 -2.52 -2.70 -9.23
CA MET A 178 -3.87 -2.52 -9.77
C MET A 178 -4.34 -3.82 -10.42
N ASP A 179 -5.50 -4.32 -10.03
CA ASP A 179 -6.19 -5.39 -10.73
C ASP A 179 -7.23 -4.76 -11.67
N LEU A 180 -7.16 -5.12 -12.95
CA LEU A 180 -8.00 -4.51 -13.97
C LEU A 180 -9.04 -5.49 -14.48
N ASN A 181 -10.26 -4.98 -14.71
CA ASN A 181 -11.37 -5.73 -15.29
C ASN A 181 -11.41 -5.71 -16.82
N VAL A 182 -10.33 -5.22 -17.45
CA VAL A 182 -10.15 -5.16 -18.90
C VAL A 182 -9.07 -6.12 -19.39
N SER A 183 -9.14 -6.54 -20.65
CA SER A 183 -8.20 -7.51 -21.24
C SER A 183 -6.79 -6.94 -21.31
N GLN A 184 -5.74 -7.77 -21.14
CA GLN A 184 -4.35 -7.35 -21.12
C GLN A 184 -3.91 -6.54 -22.34
N GLU A 185 -4.34 -6.93 -23.54
CA GLU A 185 -3.94 -6.32 -24.81
C GLU A 185 -5.16 -5.75 -25.54
N SER A 186 -5.81 -4.73 -24.96
CA SER A 186 -6.95 -4.04 -25.56
C SER A 186 -6.68 -2.54 -25.74
N GLU A 187 -7.41 -1.90 -26.65
CA GLU A 187 -7.36 -0.43 -26.79
C GLU A 187 -7.78 0.27 -25.48
N GLU A 188 -8.68 -0.34 -24.70
CA GLU A 188 -9.10 0.15 -23.39
C GLU A 188 -7.96 0.12 -22.40
N THR A 189 -7.19 -0.96 -22.35
CA THR A 189 -6.01 -1.08 -21.47
C THR A 189 -4.96 -0.03 -21.85
N PHE A 190 -4.66 0.15 -23.13
CA PHE A 190 -3.67 1.15 -23.55
C PHE A 190 -4.13 2.58 -23.21
N ALA A 191 -5.41 2.90 -23.40
CA ALA A 191 -5.97 4.18 -22.99
C ALA A 191 -5.93 4.38 -21.47
N PHE A 192 -6.22 3.33 -20.71
CA PHE A 192 -6.09 3.34 -19.26
C PHE A 192 -4.64 3.57 -18.80
N LEU A 193 -3.65 2.90 -19.41
CA LEU A 193 -2.23 3.08 -19.05
C LEU A 193 -1.80 4.55 -19.17
N ASP A 194 -2.21 5.24 -20.25
CA ASP A 194 -1.91 6.65 -20.44
C ASP A 194 -2.60 7.51 -19.37
N LYS A 195 -3.86 7.23 -19.06
CA LYS A 195 -4.64 7.94 -18.04
C LYS A 195 -4.07 7.72 -16.64
N ALA A 196 -3.77 6.47 -16.26
CA ALA A 196 -3.19 6.13 -14.96
C ALA A 196 -1.82 6.79 -14.77
N ARG A 197 -0.97 6.76 -15.80
CA ARG A 197 0.31 7.47 -15.78
C ARG A 197 0.12 8.98 -15.59
N GLN A 198 -0.78 9.60 -16.31
CA GLN A 198 -1.06 11.04 -16.20
C GLN A 198 -1.60 11.39 -14.81
N THR A 199 -2.50 10.58 -14.27
CA THR A 199 -3.00 10.76 -12.89
C THR A 199 -1.86 10.69 -11.89
N ALA A 200 -1.01 9.67 -11.94
CA ALA A 200 0.14 9.55 -11.05
C ALA A 200 1.13 10.72 -11.19
N GLN A 201 1.35 11.21 -12.40
CA GLN A 201 2.20 12.37 -12.67
C GLN A 201 1.66 13.67 -12.05
N ASN A 202 0.35 13.81 -11.86
CA ASN A 202 -0.23 14.96 -11.15
C ASN A 202 0.21 15.00 -9.67
N TYR A 203 0.50 13.84 -9.07
CA TYR A 203 0.95 13.71 -7.67
C TYR A 203 2.47 13.73 -7.53
N TYR A 204 3.19 13.08 -8.44
CA TYR A 204 4.63 12.78 -8.29
C TYR A 204 5.50 13.27 -9.45
N GLY A 205 4.93 14.00 -10.43
CA GLY A 205 5.67 14.47 -11.60
C GLY A 205 6.16 13.31 -12.47
N ASP A 206 7.39 13.43 -12.96
CA ASP A 206 7.97 12.42 -13.85
C ASP A 206 8.58 11.20 -13.11
N ASP A 207 8.57 11.21 -11.77
CA ASP A 207 9.12 10.14 -10.92
C ASP A 207 8.13 8.97 -10.74
N VAL A 208 7.44 8.59 -11.80
CA VAL A 208 6.49 7.48 -11.82
C VAL A 208 6.85 6.47 -12.91
N LEU A 209 6.72 5.18 -12.59
CA LEU A 209 6.94 4.11 -13.54
C LEU A 209 5.79 3.11 -13.50
N LEU A 210 5.14 2.93 -14.64
CA LEU A 210 4.09 1.93 -14.80
C LEU A 210 4.70 0.67 -15.43
N VAL A 211 4.46 -0.48 -14.81
CA VAL A 211 5.03 -1.78 -15.17
C VAL A 211 3.91 -2.80 -15.33
N GLY A 212 3.93 -3.53 -16.44
CA GLY A 212 2.95 -4.59 -16.72
C GLY A 212 3.24 -5.26 -18.06
N ASN A 213 2.47 -6.27 -18.40
CA ASN A 213 2.69 -7.04 -19.63
C ASN A 213 2.44 -6.23 -20.91
N ALA A 214 1.71 -5.12 -20.81
CA ALA A 214 1.35 -4.26 -21.95
C ALA A 214 2.09 -2.90 -21.96
N THR A 215 3.12 -2.72 -21.12
CA THR A 215 3.85 -1.45 -21.00
C THR A 215 5.14 -1.39 -21.81
#